data_66acf6fd9b586e81a58e70490434a289
#
_entry.id   66acf6fd9b586e81a58e70490434a289
#
_cell.length_a   1.000
_cell.length_b   1.000
_cell.length_c   1.000
_cell.angle_alpha   90.00
_cell.angle_beta   90.00
_cell.angle_gamma   90.00
#
_symmetry.space_group_name_H-M   'P 1'
#
loop_
_entity.id
_entity.type
_entity.pdbx_description
1 polymer ?
#
loop_
_entity_poly.entity_id
_entity_poly.type
_entity_poly.pdbx_seq_one_letter_code
_entity_poly.pdbx_strand_id
1 'polypeptide(L)'
;VSKGRGNISDDPRRIAGPVPNPSRPRIKPPPGAWDTHAHIFGPSDKFPYQPGRGYTPPDAPVKRFITLLDHLGFSNGLVVQGNAHVYDNSVVLDALTRFPGRLRGVAITDTRIKPEVLREWHNVGMRGLRFHLFPQRPNYIRGVGLDVFEVFRNTM
;
A
#
# COMPACT_ATOMS: atom_id res chain seq x y z
N VAL A 1 6.81 -21.93 -22.87
CA VAL A 1 6.46 -20.78 -23.71
C VAL A 1 6.40 -19.57 -22.80
N SER A 2 7.47 -18.74 -22.80
CA SER A 2 7.58 -17.48 -22.06
C SER A 2 6.52 -16.51 -22.61
N LYS A 3 5.47 -16.23 -21.85
CA LYS A 3 4.57 -15.11 -22.17
C LYS A 3 5.38 -13.83 -21.99
N GLY A 4 5.70 -13.15 -23.09
CA GLY A 4 6.40 -11.88 -23.12
C GLY A 4 5.73 -10.89 -22.16
N ARG A 5 6.52 -10.29 -21.24
CA ARG A 5 6.09 -9.16 -20.41
C ARG A 5 5.81 -8.00 -21.37
N GLY A 6 4.54 -7.72 -21.63
CA GLY A 6 4.16 -6.51 -22.39
C GLY A 6 4.82 -5.29 -21.75
N ASN A 7 5.30 -4.38 -22.59
CA ASN A 7 5.94 -3.17 -22.11
C ASN A 7 4.93 -2.38 -21.25
N ILE A 8 5.26 -2.11 -19.98
CA ILE A 8 4.41 -1.34 -19.05
C ILE A 8 4.08 0.05 -19.63
N SER A 9 4.92 0.59 -20.54
CA SER A 9 4.69 1.89 -21.17
C SER A 9 3.40 1.95 -22.00
N ASP A 10 2.92 0.83 -22.53
CA ASP A 10 1.80 0.76 -23.47
C ASP A 10 0.49 0.27 -22.80
N ASP A 11 0.47 0.11 -21.48
CA ASP A 11 -0.73 -0.31 -20.77
C ASP A 11 -1.77 0.82 -20.72
N PRO A 12 -2.97 0.65 -21.31
CA PRO A 12 -4.01 1.67 -21.35
C PRO A 12 -4.55 2.04 -19.94
N ARG A 13 -4.23 1.26 -18.91
CA ARG A 13 -4.59 1.52 -17.51
C ARG A 13 -3.58 2.41 -16.79
N ARG A 14 -2.57 2.93 -17.46
CA ARG A 14 -1.57 3.80 -16.83
C ARG A 14 -2.20 5.04 -16.23
N ILE A 15 -1.72 5.38 -15.05
CA ILE A 15 -2.05 6.63 -14.36
C ILE A 15 -0.80 7.50 -14.21
N ALA A 16 -1.01 8.79 -13.97
CA ALA A 16 0.08 9.72 -13.68
C ALA A 16 0.84 9.33 -12.40
N GLY A 17 2.13 9.58 -12.39
CA GLY A 17 2.97 9.41 -11.22
C GLY A 17 2.87 10.57 -10.22
N PRO A 18 3.57 10.45 -9.09
CA PRO A 18 3.70 11.55 -8.14
C PRO A 18 4.37 12.76 -8.78
N VAL A 19 4.01 13.97 -8.31
CA VAL A 19 4.68 15.21 -8.75
C VAL A 19 6.19 15.10 -8.52
N PRO A 20 7.04 15.34 -9.53
CA PRO A 20 8.48 15.14 -9.41
C PRO A 20 9.14 16.08 -8.40
N ASN A 21 8.75 17.36 -8.42
CA ASN A 21 9.33 18.42 -7.61
C ASN A 21 8.20 19.19 -6.91
N PRO A 22 7.64 18.67 -5.80
CA PRO A 22 6.61 19.38 -5.07
C PRO A 22 7.19 20.65 -4.42
N SER A 23 6.39 21.72 -4.36
CA SER A 23 6.76 22.92 -3.62
C SER A 23 6.83 22.64 -2.12
N ARG A 24 7.63 23.45 -1.41
CA ARG A 24 7.63 23.39 0.06
C ARG A 24 6.33 23.94 0.64
N PRO A 25 5.78 23.33 1.69
CA PRO A 25 4.59 23.86 2.34
C PRO A 25 4.93 25.20 3.02
N ARG A 26 3.97 26.11 3.02
CA ARG A 26 4.10 27.40 3.76
C ARG A 26 4.05 27.17 5.28
N ILE A 27 3.29 26.17 5.72
CA ILE A 27 3.13 25.81 7.13
C ILE A 27 3.83 24.46 7.31
N LYS A 28 4.76 24.39 8.26
CA LYS A 28 5.42 23.13 8.63
C LYS A 28 4.51 22.32 9.55
N PRO A 29 4.38 21.00 9.33
CA PRO A 29 3.72 20.13 10.28
C PRO A 29 4.43 20.18 11.66
N PRO A 30 3.71 20.00 12.77
CA PRO A 30 4.34 19.92 14.08
C PRO A 30 5.24 18.67 14.18
N PRO A 31 6.23 18.66 15.11
CA PRO A 31 7.02 17.46 15.38
C PRO A 31 6.13 16.27 15.69
N GLY A 32 6.46 15.10 15.16
CA GLY A 32 5.68 13.88 15.33
C GLY A 32 4.47 13.74 14.37
N ALA A 33 4.23 14.72 13.48
CA ALA A 33 3.13 14.65 12.50
C ALA A 33 3.28 13.47 11.53
N TRP A 34 2.13 12.94 11.13
CA TRP A 34 2.00 11.82 10.20
C TRP A 34 1.35 12.24 8.89
N ASP A 35 1.91 11.79 7.77
CA ASP A 35 1.13 11.61 6.54
C ASP A 35 0.32 10.32 6.69
N THR A 36 -0.99 10.44 6.72
CA THR A 36 -1.88 9.32 7.10
C THR A 36 -2.42 8.51 5.94
N HIS A 37 -2.05 8.80 4.68
CA HIS A 37 -2.48 8.01 3.53
C HIS A 37 -1.59 8.21 2.31
N ALA A 38 -0.64 7.31 2.11
CA ALA A 38 0.14 7.24 0.88
C ALA A 38 0.16 5.83 0.31
N HIS A 39 0.35 5.73 -1.00
CA HIS A 39 0.63 4.47 -1.69
C HIS A 39 2.08 4.45 -2.17
N ILE A 40 2.72 3.29 -2.09
CA ILE A 40 4.01 3.02 -2.71
C ILE A 40 3.85 1.92 -3.76
N PHE A 41 4.64 2.00 -4.83
CA PHE A 41 4.58 1.07 -5.94
C PHE A 41 5.98 0.74 -6.45
N GLY A 42 6.22 -0.53 -6.72
CA GLY A 42 7.48 -0.95 -7.33
C GLY A 42 8.72 -0.93 -6.39
N PRO A 43 9.91 -1.16 -6.95
CA PRO A 43 10.11 -1.36 -8.39
C PRO A 43 9.37 -2.60 -8.91
N SER A 44 8.80 -2.49 -10.12
CA SER A 44 7.87 -3.48 -10.66
C SER A 44 8.53 -4.80 -11.07
N ASP A 45 9.84 -4.82 -11.21
CA ASP A 45 10.65 -6.03 -11.40
C ASP A 45 10.74 -6.87 -10.12
N LYS A 46 10.79 -6.23 -8.95
CA LYS A 46 10.80 -6.87 -7.62
C LYS A 46 9.38 -7.13 -7.09
N PHE A 47 8.48 -6.18 -7.29
CA PHE A 47 7.09 -6.23 -6.81
C PHE A 47 6.13 -6.12 -8.00
N PRO A 48 5.84 -7.22 -8.71
CA PRO A 48 5.03 -7.19 -9.92
C PRO A 48 3.59 -6.78 -9.65
N TYR A 49 3.02 -6.03 -10.58
CA TYR A 49 1.61 -5.66 -10.53
C TYR A 49 0.72 -6.85 -10.90
N GLN A 50 -0.39 -7.01 -10.19
CA GLN A 50 -1.30 -8.11 -10.41
C GLN A 50 -2.07 -7.98 -11.74
N PRO A 51 -2.32 -9.09 -12.46
CA PRO A 51 -3.04 -9.06 -13.75
C PRO A 51 -4.42 -8.42 -13.67
N GLY A 52 -5.16 -8.67 -12.58
CA GLY A 52 -6.52 -8.16 -12.35
C GLY A 52 -6.60 -6.72 -11.83
N ARG A 53 -5.50 -5.96 -11.83
CA ARG A 53 -5.51 -4.57 -11.37
C ARG A 53 -6.38 -3.67 -12.23
N GLY A 54 -7.04 -2.70 -11.61
CA GLY A 54 -7.84 -1.70 -12.32
C GLY A 54 -7.05 -0.51 -12.89
N TYR A 55 -5.77 -0.36 -12.50
CA TYR A 55 -4.87 0.70 -12.98
C TYR A 55 -3.41 0.24 -12.89
N THR A 56 -2.54 0.87 -13.67
CA THR A 56 -1.09 0.62 -13.67
C THR A 56 -0.38 1.92 -13.28
N PRO A 57 0.13 2.00 -12.03
CA PRO A 57 0.92 3.15 -11.60
C PRO A 57 2.34 3.05 -12.15
N PRO A 58 3.06 4.17 -12.34
CA PRO A 58 4.51 4.13 -12.47
C PRO A 58 5.14 3.75 -11.14
N ASP A 59 6.40 3.31 -11.18
CA ASP A 59 7.15 3.03 -9.98
C ASP A 59 7.26 4.28 -9.08
N ALA A 60 6.87 4.10 -7.83
CA ALA A 60 6.96 5.09 -6.76
C ALA A 60 7.45 4.40 -5.49
N PRO A 61 8.75 4.01 -5.45
CA PRO A 61 9.30 3.19 -4.38
C PRO A 61 9.36 3.94 -3.05
N VAL A 62 9.46 3.19 -1.95
CA VAL A 62 9.45 3.72 -0.58
C VAL A 62 10.48 4.82 -0.34
N LYS A 63 11.67 4.75 -0.95
CA LYS A 63 12.68 5.82 -0.81
C LYS A 63 12.16 7.18 -1.28
N ARG A 64 11.37 7.21 -2.37
CA ARG A 64 10.75 8.44 -2.87
C ARG A 64 9.72 8.99 -1.88
N PHE A 65 8.96 8.12 -1.23
CA PHE A 65 8.01 8.53 -0.20
C PHE A 65 8.73 9.10 1.04
N ILE A 66 9.81 8.46 1.51
CA ILE A 66 10.62 8.99 2.61
C ILE A 66 11.18 10.37 2.27
N THR A 67 11.73 10.55 1.06
CA THR A 67 12.22 11.88 0.61
C THR A 67 11.09 12.92 0.62
N LEU A 68 9.88 12.54 0.22
CA LEU A 68 8.71 13.43 0.26
C LEU A 68 8.34 13.80 1.70
N LEU A 69 8.30 12.84 2.63
CA LEU A 69 8.03 13.12 4.05
C LEU A 69 9.05 14.12 4.62
N ASP A 70 10.34 13.92 4.34
CA ASP A 70 11.40 14.81 4.78
C ASP A 70 11.25 16.23 4.17
N HIS A 71 10.91 16.31 2.88
CA HIS A 71 10.67 17.55 2.17
C HIS A 71 9.49 18.35 2.74
N LEU A 72 8.41 17.66 3.09
CA LEU A 72 7.19 18.26 3.63
C LEU A 72 7.27 18.50 5.15
N GLY A 73 8.23 17.89 5.83
CA GLY A 73 8.43 18.02 7.27
C GLY A 73 7.62 17.04 8.13
N PHE A 74 7.10 15.96 7.54
CA PHE A 74 6.43 14.89 8.29
C PHE A 74 7.46 13.96 8.95
N SER A 75 7.24 13.66 10.22
CA SER A 75 8.09 12.72 10.95
C SER A 75 7.82 11.28 10.52
N ASN A 76 6.57 10.96 10.17
CA ASN A 76 6.12 9.59 9.96
C ASN A 76 5.14 9.51 8.77
N GLY A 77 4.90 8.28 8.29
CA GLY A 77 3.94 8.02 7.23
C GLY A 77 3.17 6.71 7.40
N LEU A 78 1.91 6.72 6.97
CA LEU A 78 1.08 5.52 6.87
C LEU A 78 0.99 5.08 5.40
N VAL A 79 1.60 3.93 5.11
CA VAL A 79 1.56 3.31 3.78
C VAL A 79 0.35 2.42 3.68
N VAL A 80 -0.59 2.79 2.82
CA VAL A 80 -1.78 1.99 2.53
C VAL A 80 -1.52 1.15 1.28
N GLN A 81 -1.78 -0.15 1.35
CA GLN A 81 -1.63 -1.04 0.19
C GLN A 81 -2.46 -0.56 -1.00
N GLY A 82 -1.82 -0.45 -2.16
CA GLY A 82 -2.47 -0.06 -3.41
C GLY A 82 -3.08 -1.24 -4.16
N ASN A 83 -4.21 -1.00 -4.85
CA ASN A 83 -4.90 -2.04 -5.62
C ASN A 83 -4.12 -2.60 -6.82
N ALA A 84 -3.02 -1.97 -7.24
CA ALA A 84 -2.17 -2.52 -8.28
C ALA A 84 -1.51 -3.85 -7.86
N HIS A 85 -1.32 -4.08 -6.58
CA HIS A 85 -0.76 -5.31 -6.00
C HIS A 85 -1.83 -6.23 -5.39
N VAL A 86 -3.09 -5.79 -5.29
CA VAL A 86 -4.21 -6.54 -4.71
C VAL A 86 -3.84 -7.10 -3.33
N TYR A 87 -3.80 -8.42 -3.15
CA TYR A 87 -3.47 -9.10 -1.88
C TYR A 87 -1.97 -9.31 -1.64
N ASP A 88 -1.11 -8.98 -2.61
CA ASP A 88 0.34 -9.07 -2.44
C ASP A 88 0.86 -7.84 -1.69
N ASN A 89 0.95 -7.94 -0.38
CA ASN A 89 1.43 -6.88 0.51
C ASN A 89 2.95 -6.80 0.62
N SER A 90 3.71 -7.52 -0.18
CA SER A 90 5.18 -7.62 -0.09
C SER A 90 5.87 -6.25 -0.20
N VAL A 91 5.37 -5.35 -1.05
CA VAL A 91 5.93 -3.99 -1.19
C VAL A 91 5.77 -3.16 0.08
N VAL A 92 4.64 -3.29 0.78
CA VAL A 92 4.41 -2.59 2.06
C VAL A 92 5.26 -3.21 3.16
N LEU A 93 5.33 -4.54 3.26
CA LEU A 93 6.14 -5.26 4.24
C LEU A 93 7.64 -4.93 4.09
N ASP A 94 8.17 -4.88 2.85
CA ASP A 94 9.55 -4.43 2.57
C ASP A 94 9.78 -3.00 3.08
N ALA A 95 8.83 -2.11 2.85
CA ALA A 95 8.93 -0.73 3.29
C ALA A 95 8.96 -0.60 4.82
N LEU A 96 8.09 -1.32 5.52
CA LEU A 96 8.03 -1.32 6.99
C LEU A 96 9.32 -1.87 7.62
N THR A 97 9.85 -2.95 7.04
CA THR A 97 11.11 -3.57 7.50
C THR A 97 12.31 -2.63 7.28
N ARG A 98 12.34 -1.87 6.18
CA ARG A 98 13.45 -0.96 5.86
C ARG A 98 13.40 0.36 6.63
N PHE A 99 12.22 0.80 7.06
CA PHE A 99 12.04 2.07 7.77
C PHE A 99 11.23 1.86 9.07
N PRO A 100 11.74 1.02 9.99
CA PRO A 100 11.07 0.74 11.26
C PRO A 100 10.95 2.04 12.08
N GLY A 101 9.80 2.21 12.74
CA GLY A 101 9.53 3.42 13.52
C GLY A 101 9.02 4.61 12.72
N ARG A 102 9.47 4.81 11.47
CA ARG A 102 9.02 5.89 10.59
C ARG A 102 7.73 5.57 9.84
N LEU A 103 7.49 4.31 9.52
CA LEU A 103 6.34 3.89 8.75
C LEU A 103 5.43 2.95 9.54
N ARG A 104 4.14 3.03 9.22
CA ARG A 104 3.13 2.03 9.55
C ARG A 104 2.39 1.63 8.28
N GLY A 105 1.77 0.45 8.29
CA GLY A 105 1.11 -0.10 7.12
C GLY A 105 -0.36 -0.41 7.33
N VAL A 106 -1.11 -0.35 6.22
CA VAL A 106 -2.46 -0.88 6.08
C VAL A 106 -2.45 -1.88 4.92
N ALA A 107 -2.69 -3.15 5.22
CA ALA A 107 -2.70 -4.23 4.25
C ALA A 107 -4.06 -4.38 3.56
N ILE A 108 -4.08 -4.92 2.34
CA ILE A 108 -5.30 -5.48 1.74
C ILE A 108 -5.31 -6.98 2.01
N THR A 109 -6.43 -7.48 2.54
CA THR A 109 -6.62 -8.91 2.78
C THR A 109 -8.09 -9.31 2.64
N ASP A 110 -8.37 -10.59 2.78
CA ASP A 110 -9.71 -11.14 2.91
C ASP A 110 -9.89 -11.83 4.28
N THR A 111 -11.08 -12.38 4.50
CA THR A 111 -11.46 -13.02 5.77
C THR A 111 -10.78 -14.36 6.04
N ARG A 112 -9.98 -14.89 5.10
CA ARG A 112 -9.26 -16.17 5.22
C ARG A 112 -7.86 -16.01 5.78
N ILE A 113 -7.43 -14.78 6.09
CA ILE A 113 -6.12 -14.52 6.67
C ILE A 113 -6.00 -15.22 8.03
N LYS A 114 -4.86 -15.87 8.24
CA LYS A 114 -4.59 -16.58 9.47
C LYS A 114 -4.11 -15.63 10.57
N PRO A 115 -4.46 -15.89 11.84
CA PRO A 115 -4.00 -15.07 12.99
C PRO A 115 -2.48 -14.95 13.08
N GLU A 116 -1.74 -15.99 12.71
CA GLU A 116 -0.27 -16.02 12.73
C GLU A 116 0.29 -14.96 11.80
N VAL A 117 -0.26 -14.86 10.57
CA VAL A 117 0.14 -13.87 9.57
C VAL A 117 -0.14 -12.44 10.07
N LEU A 118 -1.27 -12.22 10.74
CA LEU A 118 -1.59 -10.93 11.32
C LEU A 118 -0.59 -10.53 12.42
N ARG A 119 -0.16 -11.49 13.26
CA ARG A 119 0.87 -11.23 14.28
C ARG A 119 2.23 -10.90 13.66
N GLU A 120 2.64 -11.65 12.63
CA GLU A 120 3.87 -11.37 11.88
C GLU A 120 3.83 -9.96 11.26
N TRP A 121 2.72 -9.59 10.62
CA TRP A 121 2.53 -8.26 10.05
C TRP A 121 2.53 -7.17 11.12
N HIS A 122 1.90 -7.43 12.26
CA HIS A 122 1.92 -6.50 13.39
C HIS A 122 3.36 -6.23 13.87
N ASN A 123 4.18 -7.26 14.01
CA ASN A 123 5.55 -7.16 14.48
C ASN A 123 6.43 -6.27 13.59
N VAL A 124 6.19 -6.25 12.28
CA VAL A 124 6.93 -5.39 11.35
C VAL A 124 6.31 -3.99 11.19
N GLY A 125 5.16 -3.72 11.80
CA GLY A 125 4.57 -2.37 11.79
C GLY A 125 3.26 -2.22 11.03
N MET A 126 2.65 -3.30 10.54
CA MET A 126 1.28 -3.25 10.01
C MET A 126 0.31 -2.93 11.15
N ARG A 127 -0.62 -2.00 10.92
CA ARG A 127 -1.55 -1.49 11.96
C ARG A 127 -3.01 -1.43 11.50
N GLY A 128 -3.28 -1.77 10.25
CA GLY A 128 -4.64 -1.75 9.74
C GLY A 128 -4.85 -2.72 8.59
N LEU A 129 -6.11 -3.00 8.33
CA LEU A 129 -6.57 -3.81 7.21
C LEU A 129 -7.56 -3.01 6.38
N ARG A 130 -7.49 -3.18 5.07
CA ARG A 130 -8.37 -2.55 4.09
C ARG A 130 -9.15 -3.61 3.33
N PHE A 131 -10.46 -3.44 3.29
CA PHE A 131 -11.38 -4.29 2.56
C PHE A 131 -12.06 -3.50 1.44
N HIS A 132 -12.28 -4.16 0.30
CA HIS A 132 -13.00 -3.57 -0.82
C HIS A 132 -14.43 -4.08 -0.86
N LEU A 133 -15.35 -3.21 -0.54
CA LEU A 133 -16.79 -3.50 -0.52
C LEU A 133 -17.51 -3.02 -1.80
N PHE A 134 -16.74 -2.65 -2.85
CA PHE A 134 -17.30 -2.23 -4.14
C PHE A 134 -17.24 -3.38 -5.14
N PRO A 135 -18.39 -3.83 -5.70
CA PRO A 135 -18.47 -4.97 -6.62
C PRO A 135 -17.56 -4.88 -7.85
N GLN A 136 -17.23 -3.64 -8.28
CA GLN A 136 -16.39 -3.38 -9.44
C GLN A 136 -14.88 -3.55 -9.18
N ARG A 137 -14.48 -3.82 -7.93
CA ARG A 137 -13.07 -4.02 -7.59
C ARG A 137 -12.67 -5.49 -7.71
N PRO A 138 -11.46 -5.80 -8.21
CA PRO A 138 -10.99 -7.18 -8.38
C PRO A 138 -10.96 -8.01 -7.10
N ASN A 139 -10.79 -7.34 -5.98
CA ASN A 139 -10.70 -7.91 -4.63
C ASN A 139 -11.95 -7.60 -3.79
N TYR A 140 -13.10 -7.45 -4.45
CA TYR A 140 -14.38 -7.30 -3.78
C TYR A 140 -14.73 -8.56 -2.96
N ILE A 141 -15.07 -8.34 -1.71
CA ILE A 141 -15.50 -9.40 -0.79
C ILE A 141 -17.04 -9.36 -0.71
N ARG A 142 -17.69 -10.29 -1.41
CA ARG A 142 -19.14 -10.37 -1.44
C ARG A 142 -19.71 -10.81 -0.09
N GLY A 143 -20.75 -10.13 0.35
CA GLY A 143 -21.49 -10.51 1.56
C GLY A 143 -20.79 -10.14 2.88
N VAL A 144 -19.71 -9.39 2.81
CA VAL A 144 -19.01 -8.92 3.99
C VAL A 144 -19.55 -7.54 4.35
N GLY A 145 -20.46 -7.51 5.29
CA GLY A 145 -20.92 -6.30 5.98
C GLY A 145 -20.10 -6.07 7.26
N LEU A 146 -20.78 -5.74 8.33
CA LEU A 146 -20.17 -5.57 9.66
C LEU A 146 -19.56 -6.87 10.23
N ASP A 147 -19.93 -8.03 9.69
CA ASP A 147 -19.42 -9.36 10.06
C ASP A 147 -17.88 -9.49 9.90
N VAL A 148 -17.27 -8.69 9.00
CA VAL A 148 -15.80 -8.58 8.90
C VAL A 148 -15.20 -8.17 10.24
N PHE A 149 -15.83 -7.24 10.93
CA PHE A 149 -15.35 -6.77 12.22
C PHE A 149 -15.45 -7.85 13.29
N GLU A 150 -16.45 -8.74 13.23
CA GLU A 150 -16.56 -9.86 14.15
C GLU A 150 -15.48 -10.90 13.94
N VAL A 151 -15.17 -11.24 12.68
CA VAL A 151 -14.08 -12.15 12.36
C VAL A 151 -12.76 -11.62 12.89
N PHE A 152 -12.47 -10.32 12.74
CA PHE A 152 -11.21 -9.74 13.23
C PHE A 152 -11.20 -9.46 14.73
N ARG A 153 -12.30 -9.09 15.32
CA ARG A 153 -12.40 -8.92 16.80
C ARG A 153 -12.03 -10.20 17.55
N ASN A 154 -12.41 -11.35 17.01
CA ASN A 154 -12.14 -12.65 17.62
C ASN A 154 -10.74 -13.21 17.28
N THR A 155 -9.96 -12.52 16.45
CA THR A 155 -8.64 -12.96 15.97
C THR A 155 -7.49 -12.17 16.59
N MET A 156 -7.78 -11.02 17.22
CA MET A 156 -6.83 -10.18 17.98
C MET A 156 -6.88 -10.48 19.48
#